data_432b01d1149c438c19ef7d321412688b
#
_entry.id   432b01d1149c438c19ef7d321412688b
#
_cell.length_a   1.000
_cell.length_b   1.000
_cell.length_c   1.000
_cell.angle_alpha   90.00
_cell.angle_beta   90.00
_cell.angle_gamma   90.00
#
_symmetry.space_group_name_H-M   'P 1'
#
loop_
_entity.id
_entity.type
_entity.pdbx_description
1 polymer ?
#
loop_
_entity_poly.entity_id
_entity_poly.type
_entity_poly.pdbx_seq_one_letter_code
_entity_poly.pdbx_strand_id
1 'polypeptide(L)'
;MKRIAFIINFNPQKWLGGFNYIYNLVHFLRKYKIKSIEPIIITNNFDYVSKNYKIPHIKVLTTNLVNKNNSVKNIFDKLQIIIFGKHFLLEKFLLKNNIYATSHMGFTGRKSVIKSYTWFPDFQEINLPNNFSLMARFLRYINLKLAFKNSTNLLISSKSVLDDLRKINKVYVKKAILIKHAIDIPKIPSYITSQKILNKNKLSNNYFFLPNHLWKHK
;
A
#
# COMPACT_ATOMS: atom_id res chain seq x y z
N MET A 1 8.54 21.89 -0.60
CA MET A 1 7.58 20.78 -0.40
C MET A 1 8.16 19.52 -1.02
N LYS A 2 8.19 18.38 -0.30
CA LYS A 2 8.75 17.12 -0.81
C LYS A 2 7.66 16.30 -1.49
N ARG A 3 7.89 15.88 -2.73
CA ARG A 3 6.98 15.00 -3.48
C ARG A 3 7.15 13.57 -3.02
N ILE A 4 6.08 12.97 -2.51
CA ILE A 4 6.04 11.56 -2.08
C ILE A 4 5.12 10.80 -3.04
N ALA A 5 5.67 9.80 -3.72
CA ALA A 5 4.93 9.01 -4.69
C ALA A 5 4.31 7.78 -4.03
N PHE A 6 3.00 7.64 -4.17
CA PHE A 6 2.22 6.45 -3.80
C PHE A 6 2.01 5.61 -5.05
N ILE A 7 2.65 4.44 -5.09
CA ILE A 7 2.59 3.56 -6.27
C ILE A 7 1.38 2.64 -6.16
N ILE A 8 0.48 2.72 -7.14
CA ILE A 8 -0.71 1.87 -7.26
C ILE A 8 -0.56 1.01 -8.50
N ASN A 9 -0.04 -0.19 -8.33
CA ASN A 9 0.25 -1.16 -9.39
C ASN A 9 -0.43 -2.51 -9.16
N PHE A 10 -1.54 -2.52 -8.42
CA PHE A 10 -2.37 -3.68 -8.16
C PHE A 10 -3.80 -3.44 -8.64
N ASN A 11 -4.55 -4.51 -8.85
CA ASN A 11 -5.98 -4.41 -9.16
C ASN A 11 -6.76 -4.15 -7.85
N PRO A 12 -7.39 -3.00 -7.71
CA PRO A 12 -8.15 -2.65 -6.50
C PRO A 12 -9.36 -3.55 -6.24
N GLN A 13 -9.97 -4.13 -7.28
CA GLN A 13 -11.05 -5.11 -7.10
C GLN A 13 -10.57 -6.38 -6.40
N LYS A 14 -9.29 -6.76 -6.62
CA LYS A 14 -8.67 -7.91 -5.97
C LYS A 14 -8.16 -7.59 -4.56
N TRP A 15 -7.92 -6.31 -4.24
CA TRP A 15 -7.39 -5.89 -2.95
C TRP A 15 -7.96 -4.54 -2.50
N LEU A 16 -9.27 -4.53 -2.25
CA LEU A 16 -10.02 -3.33 -1.85
C LEU A 16 -9.50 -2.69 -0.55
N GLY A 17 -9.07 -3.51 0.43
CA GLY A 17 -8.52 -2.99 1.69
C GLY A 17 -7.25 -2.15 1.49
N GLY A 18 -6.30 -2.64 0.69
CA GLY A 18 -5.09 -1.89 0.36
C GLY A 18 -5.38 -0.63 -0.46
N PHE A 19 -6.36 -0.72 -1.38
CA PHE A 19 -6.83 0.43 -2.12
C PHE A 19 -7.39 1.51 -1.20
N ASN A 20 -8.36 1.17 -0.36
CA ASN A 20 -9.00 2.12 0.56
C ASN A 20 -7.99 2.74 1.53
N TYR A 21 -7.02 1.96 1.98
CA TYR A 21 -5.97 2.47 2.86
C TYR A 21 -5.13 3.57 2.18
N ILE A 22 -4.61 3.31 0.97
CA ILE A 22 -3.81 4.30 0.24
C ILE A 22 -4.68 5.51 -0.15
N TYR A 23 -5.93 5.27 -0.57
CA TYR A 23 -6.88 6.33 -0.89
C TYR A 23 -7.08 7.27 0.31
N ASN A 24 -7.43 6.72 1.46
CA ASN A 24 -7.67 7.50 2.67
C ASN A 24 -6.43 8.28 3.11
N LEU A 25 -5.26 7.65 3.04
CA LEU A 25 -3.99 8.31 3.39
C LEU A 25 -3.70 9.49 2.47
N VAL A 26 -3.81 9.31 1.16
CA VAL A 26 -3.56 10.39 0.18
C VAL A 26 -4.62 11.49 0.30
N HIS A 27 -5.90 11.10 0.48
CA HIS A 27 -6.99 12.05 0.74
C HIS A 27 -6.73 12.89 1.99
N PHE A 28 -6.34 12.25 3.09
CA PHE A 28 -6.01 12.92 4.34
C PHE A 28 -4.87 13.93 4.17
N LEU A 29 -3.76 13.53 3.53
CA LEU A 29 -2.62 14.41 3.26
C LEU A 29 -3.03 15.66 2.46
N ARG A 30 -3.98 15.51 1.52
CA ARG A 30 -4.51 16.64 0.73
C ARG A 30 -5.48 17.50 1.51
N LYS A 31 -6.43 16.90 2.22
CA LYS A 31 -7.46 17.59 3.01
C LYS A 31 -6.84 18.50 4.07
N TYR A 32 -5.86 17.99 4.80
CA TYR A 32 -5.21 18.75 5.88
C TYR A 32 -4.02 19.59 5.41
N LYS A 33 -3.79 19.68 4.09
CA LYS A 33 -2.79 20.56 3.45
C LYS A 33 -1.44 20.52 4.17
N ILE A 34 -0.90 19.33 4.43
CA ILE A 34 0.38 19.19 5.12
C ILE A 34 1.47 19.85 4.27
N LYS A 35 1.88 21.05 4.67
CA LYS A 35 2.76 21.95 3.89
C LYS A 35 4.11 21.33 3.48
N SER A 36 4.58 20.32 4.19
CA SER A 36 5.87 19.67 3.93
C SER A 36 5.81 18.59 2.83
N ILE A 37 4.61 18.08 2.49
CA ILE A 37 4.42 16.92 1.60
C ILE A 37 3.45 17.25 0.47
N GLU A 38 3.86 16.91 -0.76
CA GLU A 38 2.99 16.85 -1.94
C GLU A 38 2.79 15.38 -2.32
N PRO A 39 1.62 14.77 -2.04
CA PRO A 39 1.34 13.40 -2.45
C PRO A 39 1.11 13.33 -3.96
N ILE A 40 1.73 12.34 -4.60
CA ILE A 40 1.62 12.06 -6.04
C ILE A 40 1.26 10.58 -6.19
N ILE A 41 0.33 10.25 -7.08
CA ILE A 41 0.03 8.87 -7.43
C ILE A 41 0.85 8.47 -8.66
N ILE A 42 1.49 7.30 -8.62
CA ILE A 42 2.12 6.67 -9.78
C ILE A 42 1.40 5.36 -10.07
N THR A 43 0.99 5.16 -11.31
CA THR A 43 0.25 3.97 -11.74
C THR A 43 0.64 3.53 -13.15
N ASN A 44 0.32 2.29 -13.50
CA ASN A 44 0.35 1.81 -14.88
C ASN A 44 -1.05 1.80 -15.54
N ASN A 45 -2.09 2.20 -14.80
CA ASN A 45 -3.46 2.26 -15.30
C ASN A 45 -4.12 3.57 -14.88
N PHE A 46 -4.01 4.57 -15.75
CA PHE A 46 -4.56 5.91 -15.50
C PHE A 46 -6.08 5.90 -15.39
N ASP A 47 -6.76 5.25 -16.34
CA ASP A 47 -8.23 5.26 -16.40
C ASP A 47 -8.85 4.68 -15.13
N TYR A 48 -8.26 3.61 -14.62
CA TYR A 48 -8.70 3.03 -13.38
C TYR A 48 -8.51 3.99 -12.20
N VAL A 49 -7.34 4.61 -12.07
CA VAL A 49 -7.03 5.53 -10.97
C VAL A 49 -7.89 6.78 -11.06
N SER A 50 -8.01 7.40 -12.23
CA SER A 50 -8.80 8.62 -12.43
C SER A 50 -10.29 8.39 -12.14
N LYS A 51 -10.82 7.22 -12.50
CA LYS A 51 -12.22 6.84 -12.28
C LYS A 51 -12.54 6.57 -10.81
N ASN A 52 -11.61 5.96 -10.07
CA ASN A 52 -11.86 5.46 -8.72
C ASN A 52 -11.22 6.34 -7.62
N TYR A 53 -10.10 7.03 -7.92
CA TYR A 53 -9.46 7.97 -7.00
C TYR A 53 -9.89 9.41 -7.31
N LYS A 54 -11.12 9.75 -6.96
CA LYS A 54 -11.64 11.12 -7.10
C LYS A 54 -11.11 12.04 -5.99
N ILE A 55 -9.79 12.16 -5.91
CA ILE A 55 -9.15 13.08 -4.96
C ILE A 55 -8.88 14.39 -5.68
N PRO A 56 -9.51 15.52 -5.26
CA PRO A 56 -9.32 16.81 -5.91
C PRO A 56 -7.84 17.21 -5.95
N HIS A 57 -7.39 17.68 -7.09
CA HIS A 57 -6.04 18.23 -7.29
C HIS A 57 -4.89 17.25 -6.97
N ILE A 58 -5.11 15.93 -7.04
CA ILE A 58 -4.03 14.96 -6.97
C ILE A 58 -3.35 14.81 -8.33
N LYS A 59 -2.02 14.90 -8.35
CA LYS A 59 -1.26 14.63 -9.56
C LYS A 59 -1.09 13.13 -9.74
N VAL A 60 -1.46 12.61 -10.91
CA VAL A 60 -1.27 11.21 -11.30
C VAL A 60 -0.24 11.15 -12.42
N LEU A 61 0.76 10.31 -12.24
CA LEU A 61 1.79 10.01 -13.24
C LEU A 61 1.62 8.57 -13.71
N THR A 62 1.68 8.37 -15.02
CA THR A 62 1.54 7.04 -15.62
C THR A 62 2.87 6.53 -16.14
N THR A 63 3.18 5.26 -15.84
CA THR A 63 4.37 4.59 -16.38
C THR A 63 4.24 3.08 -16.31
N ASN A 64 4.73 2.41 -17.37
CA ASN A 64 4.83 0.95 -17.39
C ASN A 64 5.95 0.39 -16.50
N LEU A 65 6.82 1.26 -15.96
CA LEU A 65 7.92 0.83 -15.07
C LEU A 65 7.41 0.22 -13.76
N VAL A 66 6.19 0.56 -13.33
CA VAL A 66 5.57 0.01 -12.11
C VAL A 66 4.60 -1.15 -12.39
N ASN A 67 4.47 -1.61 -13.63
CA ASN A 67 3.59 -2.71 -14.01
C ASN A 67 4.13 -4.04 -13.48
N LYS A 68 3.33 -4.76 -12.66
CA LYS A 68 3.64 -6.08 -12.11
C LYS A 68 3.05 -7.25 -12.89
N ASN A 69 2.28 -7.00 -13.93
CA ASN A 69 1.62 -8.07 -14.69
C ASN A 69 2.58 -8.80 -15.64
N ASN A 70 3.77 -8.23 -15.93
CA ASN A 70 4.80 -8.86 -16.73
C ASN A 70 5.83 -9.55 -15.83
N SER A 71 5.76 -10.88 -15.74
CA SER A 71 6.63 -11.68 -14.88
C SER A 71 8.12 -11.56 -15.25
N VAL A 72 8.45 -11.56 -16.54
CA VAL A 72 9.84 -11.46 -17.03
C VAL A 72 10.44 -10.11 -16.63
N LYS A 73 9.71 -9.02 -16.88
CA LYS A 73 10.12 -7.68 -16.47
C LYS A 73 10.35 -7.59 -14.95
N ASN A 74 9.45 -8.15 -14.15
CA ASN A 74 9.58 -8.13 -12.70
C ASN A 74 10.82 -8.88 -12.19
N ILE A 75 11.18 -9.99 -12.83
CA ILE A 75 12.40 -10.74 -12.51
C ILE A 75 13.62 -9.88 -12.88
N PHE A 76 13.63 -9.30 -14.07
CA PHE A 76 14.72 -8.42 -14.52
C PHE A 76 14.91 -7.21 -13.61
N ASP A 77 13.82 -6.52 -13.23
CA ASP A 77 13.84 -5.38 -12.30
C ASP A 77 14.43 -5.77 -10.93
N LYS A 78 14.06 -6.96 -10.41
CA LYS A 78 14.61 -7.48 -9.15
C LYS A 78 16.10 -7.83 -9.29
N LEU A 79 16.50 -8.49 -10.38
CA LEU A 79 17.90 -8.81 -10.64
C LEU A 79 18.75 -7.54 -10.74
N GLN A 80 18.26 -6.51 -11.42
CA GLN A 80 18.94 -5.22 -11.51
C GLN A 80 19.17 -4.62 -10.10
N ILE A 81 18.16 -4.65 -9.23
CA ILE A 81 18.28 -4.16 -7.86
C ILE A 81 19.25 -5.01 -7.03
N ILE A 82 19.24 -6.33 -7.22
CA ILE A 82 20.14 -7.25 -6.49
C ILE A 82 21.60 -7.01 -6.88
N ILE A 83 21.88 -6.92 -8.18
CA ILE A 83 23.24 -6.80 -8.74
C ILE A 83 23.77 -5.37 -8.54
N PHE A 84 23.05 -4.37 -9.01
CA PHE A 84 23.53 -2.99 -9.05
C PHE A 84 23.10 -2.16 -7.83
N GLY A 85 22.17 -2.65 -7.02
CA GLY A 85 21.64 -1.98 -5.84
C GLY A 85 20.61 -0.91 -6.13
N LYS A 86 20.15 -0.74 -7.38
CA LYS A 86 19.12 0.22 -7.76
C LYS A 86 18.39 -0.14 -9.04
N HIS A 87 17.20 0.43 -9.23
CA HIS A 87 16.39 0.30 -10.43
C HIS A 87 16.60 1.54 -11.31
N PHE A 88 17.50 1.47 -12.29
CA PHE A 88 17.96 2.66 -13.06
C PHE A 88 16.83 3.42 -13.75
N LEU A 89 15.98 2.74 -14.52
CA LEU A 89 14.90 3.39 -15.27
C LEU A 89 13.86 4.03 -14.35
N LEU A 90 13.47 3.32 -13.29
CA LEU A 90 12.52 3.86 -12.31
C LEU A 90 13.13 5.06 -11.58
N GLU A 91 14.38 4.98 -11.14
CA GLU A 91 15.08 6.10 -10.49
C GLU A 91 15.12 7.32 -11.42
N LYS A 92 15.51 7.15 -12.70
CA LYS A 92 15.52 8.23 -13.69
C LYS A 92 14.14 8.87 -13.87
N PHE A 93 13.08 8.04 -13.95
CA PHE A 93 11.70 8.54 -14.04
C PHE A 93 11.28 9.34 -12.80
N LEU A 94 11.60 8.84 -11.61
CA LEU A 94 11.29 9.51 -10.35
C LEU A 94 12.01 10.84 -10.21
N LEU A 95 13.30 10.89 -10.55
CA LEU A 95 14.11 12.12 -10.54
C LEU A 95 13.57 13.16 -11.52
N LYS A 96 13.24 12.76 -12.76
CA LYS A 96 12.64 13.65 -13.77
C LYS A 96 11.35 14.31 -13.28
N ASN A 97 10.61 13.64 -12.40
CA ASN A 97 9.37 14.15 -11.83
C ASN A 97 9.56 14.82 -10.45
N ASN A 98 10.80 15.05 -10.02
CA ASN A 98 11.16 15.64 -8.74
C ASN A 98 10.57 14.87 -7.54
N ILE A 99 10.50 13.53 -7.63
CA ILE A 99 10.04 12.67 -6.55
C ILE A 99 11.17 12.48 -5.54
N TYR A 100 10.90 12.82 -4.28
CA TYR A 100 11.82 12.68 -3.17
C TYR A 100 11.83 11.25 -2.61
N ALA A 101 10.66 10.63 -2.52
CA ALA A 101 10.52 9.29 -1.99
C ALA A 101 9.32 8.55 -2.59
N THR A 102 9.37 7.22 -2.57
CA THR A 102 8.22 6.34 -2.83
C THR A 102 7.69 5.76 -1.53
N SER A 103 6.38 5.52 -1.46
CA SER A 103 5.71 5.01 -0.28
C SER A 103 4.75 3.87 -0.61
N HIS A 104 4.66 2.91 0.30
CA HIS A 104 3.75 1.77 0.35
C HIS A 104 4.08 0.62 -0.59
N MET A 105 4.51 0.84 -1.82
CA MET A 105 4.71 -0.25 -2.79
C MET A 105 6.12 -0.26 -3.35
N GLY A 106 6.78 -1.42 -3.23
CA GLY A 106 8.08 -1.69 -3.82
C GLY A 106 9.24 -0.98 -3.12
N PHE A 107 10.41 -1.19 -3.64
CA PHE A 107 11.66 -0.56 -3.21
C PHE A 107 12.48 -0.13 -4.43
N THR A 108 13.24 0.93 -4.29
CA THR A 108 14.05 1.52 -5.37
C THR A 108 15.48 0.99 -5.39
N GLY A 109 15.91 0.39 -4.26
CA GLY A 109 17.24 -0.18 -4.10
C GLY A 109 18.11 0.58 -3.10
N ARG A 110 19.06 -0.15 -2.49
CA ARG A 110 19.94 0.37 -1.41
C ARG A 110 20.88 1.49 -1.85
N LYS A 111 21.21 1.56 -3.16
CA LYS A 111 22.06 2.60 -3.75
C LYS A 111 21.26 3.68 -4.47
N SER A 112 19.91 3.61 -4.41
CA SER A 112 19.07 4.65 -4.99
C SER A 112 19.14 5.93 -4.18
N VAL A 113 19.16 7.07 -4.85
CA VAL A 113 19.03 8.38 -4.21
C VAL A 113 17.58 8.68 -3.81
N ILE A 114 16.62 7.95 -4.38
CA ILE A 114 15.20 8.02 -4.03
C ILE A 114 14.94 7.14 -2.82
N LYS A 115 14.48 7.72 -1.72
CA LYS A 115 14.07 6.98 -0.53
C LYS A 115 12.85 6.12 -0.84
N SER A 116 12.83 4.88 -0.32
CA SER A 116 11.67 3.99 -0.48
C SER A 116 11.20 3.46 0.87
N TYR A 117 9.89 3.53 1.08
CA TYR A 117 9.20 3.09 2.28
C TYR A 117 8.25 1.96 1.89
N THR A 118 8.66 0.72 2.12
CA THR A 118 7.89 -0.46 1.71
C THR A 118 6.92 -0.88 2.80
N TRP A 119 5.65 -1.00 2.48
CA TRP A 119 4.60 -1.33 3.43
C TRP A 119 4.31 -2.82 3.49
N PHE A 120 4.21 -3.33 4.72
CA PHE A 120 3.76 -4.67 5.05
C PHE A 120 2.52 -4.55 5.95
N PRO A 121 1.31 -4.76 5.39
CA PRO A 121 0.06 -4.64 6.15
C PRO A 121 -0.10 -5.74 7.20
N ASP A 122 0.37 -6.95 6.88
CA ASP A 122 0.29 -8.14 7.72
C ASP A 122 1.34 -9.19 7.32
N PHE A 123 1.43 -10.23 8.12
CA PHE A 123 2.22 -11.45 7.88
C PHE A 123 1.33 -12.68 8.11
N GLN A 124 0.21 -12.77 7.38
CA GLN A 124 -0.79 -13.84 7.54
C GLN A 124 -0.19 -15.24 7.37
N GLU A 125 0.83 -15.40 6.54
CA GLU A 125 1.53 -16.65 6.30
C GLU A 125 2.21 -17.23 7.55
N ILE A 126 2.43 -16.41 8.60
CA ILE A 126 2.97 -16.85 9.89
C ILE A 126 1.86 -17.38 10.77
N ASN A 127 0.77 -16.62 10.88
CA ASN A 127 -0.31 -16.94 11.81
C ASN A 127 -1.29 -17.97 11.21
N LEU A 128 -1.38 -18.04 9.88
CA LEU A 128 -2.29 -18.90 9.12
C LEU A 128 -1.54 -19.64 7.99
N PRO A 129 -0.50 -20.43 8.33
CA PRO A 129 0.38 -21.05 7.33
C PRO A 129 -0.35 -21.98 6.36
N ASN A 130 -1.42 -22.62 6.82
CA ASN A 130 -2.23 -23.57 6.02
C ASN A 130 -3.02 -22.87 4.90
N ASN A 131 -3.16 -21.54 4.92
CA ASN A 131 -3.82 -20.79 3.86
C ASN A 131 -2.87 -20.44 2.70
N PHE A 132 -1.60 -20.79 2.82
CA PHE A 132 -0.56 -20.45 1.83
C PHE A 132 0.25 -21.69 1.44
N SER A 133 0.50 -21.86 0.15
CA SER A 133 1.44 -22.90 -0.32
C SER A 133 2.86 -22.59 0.20
N LEU A 134 3.70 -23.63 0.32
CA LEU A 134 5.10 -23.49 0.72
C LEU A 134 5.84 -22.48 -0.18
N MET A 135 5.60 -22.55 -1.50
CA MET A 135 6.18 -21.62 -2.47
C MET A 135 5.73 -20.18 -2.22
N ALA A 136 4.45 -19.94 -1.94
CA ALA A 136 3.94 -18.60 -1.64
C ALA A 136 4.59 -18.03 -0.36
N ARG A 137 4.73 -18.86 0.68
CA ARG A 137 5.42 -18.46 1.93
C ARG A 137 6.90 -18.12 1.68
N PHE A 138 7.59 -18.97 0.92
CA PHE A 138 8.97 -18.73 0.53
C PHE A 138 9.14 -17.41 -0.25
N LEU A 139 8.32 -17.18 -1.27
CA LEU A 139 8.36 -15.95 -2.06
C LEU A 139 8.07 -14.69 -1.22
N ARG A 140 7.14 -14.76 -0.27
CA ARG A 140 6.86 -13.67 0.67
C ARG A 140 8.05 -13.39 1.57
N TYR A 141 8.70 -14.43 2.10
CA TYR A 141 9.93 -14.30 2.90
C TYR A 141 11.07 -13.65 2.10
N ILE A 142 11.32 -14.11 0.87
CA ILE A 142 12.32 -13.51 -0.01
C ILE A 142 12.00 -12.04 -0.31
N ASN A 143 10.73 -11.71 -0.57
CA ASN A 143 10.33 -10.34 -0.80
C ASN A 143 10.57 -9.44 0.42
N LEU A 144 10.27 -9.93 1.63
CA LEU A 144 10.57 -9.23 2.88
C LEU A 144 12.08 -9.00 3.06
N LYS A 145 12.90 -10.03 2.81
CA LYS A 145 14.37 -9.94 2.89
C LYS A 145 14.92 -8.91 1.90
N LEU A 146 14.42 -8.91 0.66
CA LEU A 146 14.80 -7.94 -0.36
C LEU A 146 14.35 -6.52 0.02
N ALA A 147 13.13 -6.36 0.53
CA ALA A 147 12.63 -5.07 0.99
C ALA A 147 13.47 -4.53 2.15
N PHE A 148 13.80 -5.34 3.14
CA PHE A 148 14.68 -4.93 4.24
C PHE A 148 16.04 -4.44 3.75
N LYS A 149 16.63 -5.14 2.78
CA LYS A 149 17.94 -4.78 2.22
C LYS A 149 17.89 -3.50 1.39
N ASN A 150 16.80 -3.30 0.62
CA ASN A 150 16.73 -2.33 -0.47
C ASN A 150 15.78 -1.15 -0.23
N SER A 151 15.01 -1.16 0.88
CA SER A 151 14.19 0.00 1.29
C SER A 151 14.92 0.84 2.33
N THR A 152 14.55 2.11 2.42
CA THR A 152 14.98 2.99 3.51
C THR A 152 14.39 2.49 4.83
N ASN A 153 13.07 2.28 4.87
CA ASN A 153 12.36 1.72 6.02
C ASN A 153 11.23 0.80 5.57
N LEU A 154 10.76 -0.03 6.52
CA LEU A 154 9.57 -0.86 6.40
C LEU A 154 8.42 -0.17 7.15
N LEU A 155 7.29 0.04 6.47
CA LEU A 155 6.07 0.58 7.09
C LEU A 155 5.23 -0.57 7.63
N ILE A 156 4.85 -0.48 8.89
CA ILE A 156 4.08 -1.52 9.62
C ILE A 156 2.79 -0.91 10.16
N SER A 157 1.68 -1.60 9.97
CA SER A 157 0.35 -1.04 10.24
C SER A 157 -0.08 -1.09 11.71
N SER A 158 0.43 -2.04 12.50
CA SER A 158 0.02 -2.24 13.90
C SER A 158 1.15 -2.82 14.75
N LYS A 159 0.96 -2.77 16.07
CA LYS A 159 1.87 -3.42 17.02
C LYS A 159 1.91 -4.95 16.80
N SER A 160 0.76 -5.56 16.53
CA SER A 160 0.68 -7.01 16.24
C SER A 160 1.53 -7.39 15.02
N VAL A 161 1.46 -6.62 13.92
CA VAL A 161 2.31 -6.84 12.74
C VAL A 161 3.79 -6.61 13.05
N LEU A 162 4.11 -5.67 13.94
CA LEU A 162 5.50 -5.46 14.40
C LEU A 162 6.01 -6.66 15.20
N ASP A 163 5.16 -7.26 16.04
CA ASP A 163 5.50 -8.46 16.81
C ASP A 163 5.69 -9.67 15.89
N ASP A 164 4.87 -9.83 14.87
CA ASP A 164 5.06 -10.86 13.85
C ASP A 164 6.39 -10.65 13.07
N LEU A 165 6.71 -9.41 12.70
CA LEU A 165 8.01 -9.09 12.08
C LEU A 165 9.18 -9.48 13.01
N ARG A 166 9.05 -9.25 14.32
CA ARG A 166 10.06 -9.62 15.34
C ARG A 166 10.24 -11.13 15.43
N LYS A 167 9.15 -11.92 15.32
CA LYS A 167 9.19 -13.39 15.27
C LYS A 167 9.95 -13.89 14.03
N ILE A 168 9.76 -13.23 12.88
CA ILE A 168 10.48 -13.58 11.64
C ILE A 168 11.98 -13.31 11.81
N ASN A 169 12.34 -12.09 12.18
CA ASN A 169 13.72 -11.68 12.41
C ASN A 169 13.80 -10.37 13.20
N LYS A 170 14.37 -10.42 14.39
CA LYS A 170 14.55 -9.26 15.28
C LYS A 170 15.31 -8.10 14.61
N VAL A 171 16.22 -8.39 13.65
CA VAL A 171 17.00 -7.37 12.95
C VAL A 171 16.10 -6.49 12.06
N TYR A 172 15.03 -7.05 11.53
CA TYR A 172 14.11 -6.30 10.62
C TYR A 172 13.36 -5.17 11.34
N VAL A 173 13.16 -5.31 12.65
CA VAL A 173 12.52 -4.26 13.47
C VAL A 173 13.34 -2.96 13.49
N LYS A 174 14.67 -3.02 13.29
CA LYS A 174 15.52 -1.81 13.24
C LYS A 174 15.14 -0.83 12.13
N LYS A 175 14.51 -1.31 11.06
CA LYS A 175 14.02 -0.47 9.95
C LYS A 175 12.50 -0.26 9.97
N ALA A 176 11.79 -0.81 10.95
CA ALA A 176 10.34 -0.73 11.01
C ALA A 176 9.88 0.64 11.53
N ILE A 177 8.90 1.21 10.86
CA ILE A 177 8.17 2.41 11.29
C ILE A 177 6.70 2.04 11.42
N LEU A 178 6.13 2.22 12.60
CA LEU A 178 4.70 1.99 12.85
C LEU A 178 3.90 3.17 12.32
N ILE A 179 3.06 2.93 11.32
CA ILE A 179 2.10 3.90 10.78
C ILE A 179 0.70 3.34 10.96
N LYS A 180 -0.04 3.92 11.90
CA LYS A 180 -1.43 3.55 12.14
C LYS A 180 -2.32 3.99 10.98
N HIS A 181 -3.41 3.25 10.76
CA HIS A 181 -4.43 3.65 9.80
C HIS A 181 -5.05 5.00 10.21
N ALA A 182 -5.05 5.95 9.27
CA ALA A 182 -5.81 7.18 9.39
C ALA A 182 -7.06 7.08 8.52
N ILE A 183 -8.22 7.31 9.11
CA ILE A 183 -9.50 7.31 8.41
C ILE A 183 -10.17 8.65 8.70
N ASP A 184 -10.62 9.32 7.65
CA ASP A 184 -11.48 10.48 7.78
C ASP A 184 -12.89 9.98 8.12
N ILE A 185 -13.38 10.36 9.31
CA ILE A 185 -14.70 9.93 9.76
C ILE A 185 -15.72 10.74 8.95
N PRO A 186 -16.54 10.10 8.11
CA PRO A 186 -17.60 10.80 7.40
C PRO A 186 -18.60 11.36 8.39
N LYS A 187 -19.26 12.46 8.02
CA LYS A 187 -20.37 12.98 8.82
C LYS A 187 -21.39 11.86 9.05
N ILE A 188 -21.75 11.66 10.29
CA ILE A 188 -22.77 10.67 10.66
C ILE A 188 -24.07 11.06 9.93
N PRO A 189 -24.67 10.15 9.15
CA PRO A 189 -25.97 10.41 8.51
C PRO A 189 -27.01 10.80 9.56
N SER A 190 -27.94 11.68 9.18
CA SER A 190 -29.06 12.00 10.06
C SER A 190 -29.90 10.74 10.36
N TYR A 191 -30.59 10.72 11.49
CA TYR A 191 -31.51 9.63 11.87
C TYR A 191 -32.51 9.31 10.74
N ILE A 192 -33.04 10.35 10.08
CA ILE A 192 -33.97 10.21 8.94
C ILE A 192 -33.33 9.42 7.80
N THR A 193 -32.04 9.62 7.54
CA THR A 193 -31.32 8.87 6.49
C THR A 193 -31.16 7.41 6.89
N SER A 194 -30.82 7.15 8.17
CA SER A 194 -30.70 5.79 8.72
C SER A 194 -32.02 5.04 8.64
N GLN A 195 -33.13 5.67 9.05
CA GLN A 195 -34.44 5.06 9.00
C GLN A 195 -34.89 4.74 7.55
N LYS A 196 -34.60 5.62 6.59
CA LYS A 196 -34.84 5.35 5.17
C LYS A 196 -34.07 4.11 4.68
N ILE A 197 -32.83 3.93 5.13
CA ILE A 197 -32.01 2.75 4.79
C ILE A 197 -32.61 1.47 5.37
N LEU A 198 -33.02 1.51 6.64
CA LEU A 198 -33.66 0.38 7.31
C LEU A 198 -34.95 -0.04 6.56
N ASN A 199 -35.81 0.92 6.29
CA ASN A 199 -37.09 0.67 5.58
C ASN A 199 -36.86 0.13 4.17
N LYS A 200 -35.92 0.72 3.41
CA LYS A 200 -35.54 0.25 2.07
C LYS A 200 -35.08 -1.20 2.06
N ASN A 201 -34.37 -1.63 3.08
CA ASN A 201 -33.81 -2.98 3.18
C ASN A 201 -34.71 -3.92 4.03
N LYS A 202 -35.92 -3.48 4.43
CA LYS A 202 -36.85 -4.24 5.27
C LYS A 202 -36.22 -4.78 6.55
N LEU A 203 -35.35 -3.97 7.16
CA LEU A 203 -34.67 -4.32 8.41
C LEU A 203 -35.48 -3.79 9.60
N SER A 204 -35.55 -4.59 10.69
CA SER A 204 -36.05 -4.13 11.97
C SER A 204 -35.09 -3.13 12.61
N ASN A 205 -35.55 -2.41 13.66
CA ASN A 205 -34.68 -1.50 14.40
C ASN A 205 -33.53 -2.22 15.13
N ASN A 206 -33.74 -3.51 15.45
CA ASN A 206 -32.74 -4.37 16.10
C ASN A 206 -32.25 -5.40 15.09
N TYR A 207 -31.00 -5.30 14.65
CA TYR A 207 -30.35 -6.27 13.76
C TYR A 207 -28.86 -6.35 14.04
N PHE A 208 -28.29 -7.51 13.70
CA PHE A 208 -26.84 -7.68 13.70
C PHE A 208 -26.28 -7.33 12.32
N PHE A 209 -25.26 -6.50 12.30
CA PHE A 209 -24.56 -6.14 11.06
C PHE A 209 -23.13 -6.70 11.07
N LEU A 210 -22.85 -7.62 10.16
CA LEU A 210 -21.52 -8.22 9.99
C LEU A 210 -20.92 -7.81 8.65
N PRO A 211 -20.20 -6.69 8.57
CA PRO A 211 -19.62 -6.16 7.33
C PRO A 211 -18.31 -6.88 6.94
N ASN A 212 -18.34 -8.21 6.90
CA ASN A 212 -17.16 -9.02 6.61
C ASN A 212 -17.36 -9.87 5.34
N HIS A 213 -16.24 -10.14 4.66
CA HIS A 213 -16.22 -11.25 3.71
C HIS A 213 -16.16 -12.57 4.47
N LEU A 214 -16.95 -13.55 4.05
CA LEU A 214 -16.96 -14.90 4.62
C LEU A 214 -15.73 -15.71 4.12
N TRP A 215 -14.55 -15.19 4.36
CA TRP A 215 -13.32 -15.90 4.04
C TRP A 215 -12.92 -16.81 5.20
N LYS A 216 -12.25 -17.93 4.88
CA LYS A 216 -11.83 -18.95 5.85
C LYS A 216 -11.04 -18.41 7.06
N HIS A 217 -10.47 -17.21 6.97
CA HIS A 217 -9.66 -16.58 8.01
C HIS A 217 -10.31 -15.36 8.68
N LYS A 218 -11.62 -15.14 8.43
CA LYS A 218 -12.38 -14.02 9.04
C LYS A 218 -13.57 -14.51 9.82
#